data_c8d64ee050f07bd04fd2e2869455569a
#
_entry.id   c8d64ee050f07bd04fd2e2869455569a
#
_cell.length_a   1.000
_cell.length_b   1.000
_cell.length_c   1.000
_cell.angle_alpha   90.00
_cell.angle_beta   90.00
_cell.angle_gamma   90.00
#
_symmetry.space_group_name_H-M   'P 1'
#
loop_
_entity.id
_entity.type
_entity.pdbx_description
1 polymer ?
#
loop_
_entity_poly.entity_id
_entity_poly.type
_entity_poly.pdbx_seq_one_letter_code
_entity_poly.pdbx_strand_id
1 'polypeptide(L)'
;SAASDVYKRQDICDKLLERFADGQIGEIYLAYTSFKNTVVHEPKLIKLLPVSVDTESVSADKEDTTPMNYEPAEDEALNLIIPKYVCSLIYGALIEAVASENGARMQAMDNATSNADEMISDLSLKYNRARQASITQELTEIIAGANAIG
;
A
#
# COMPACT_ATOMS: atom_id res chain seq x y z
N SER A 1 -12.74 -10.92 5.57
CA SER A 1 -12.15 -11.26 6.89
C SER A 1 -10.84 -11.99 6.65
N ALA A 2 -9.83 -11.77 7.48
CA ALA A 2 -8.47 -12.31 7.30
C ALA A 2 -8.41 -13.83 7.01
N ALA A 3 -9.30 -14.62 7.59
CA ALA A 3 -9.40 -16.06 7.33
C ALA A 3 -9.81 -16.36 5.88
N SER A 4 -10.80 -15.65 5.33
CA SER A 4 -11.24 -15.80 3.92
C SER A 4 -10.13 -15.46 2.93
N ASP A 5 -9.28 -14.51 3.26
CA ASP A 5 -8.19 -14.07 2.37
C ASP A 5 -7.02 -15.06 2.36
N VAL A 6 -6.79 -15.75 3.48
CA VAL A 6 -5.78 -16.83 3.57
C VAL A 6 -6.17 -18.02 2.67
N TYR A 7 -7.43 -18.46 2.71
CA TYR A 7 -7.90 -19.57 1.87
C TYR A 7 -7.89 -19.22 0.38
N LYS A 8 -8.32 -18.03 0.01
CA LYS A 8 -8.28 -17.55 -1.39
C LYS A 8 -6.85 -17.51 -1.93
N ARG A 9 -5.89 -17.10 -1.10
CA ARG A 9 -4.48 -17.09 -1.46
C ARG A 9 -3.96 -18.48 -1.81
N GLN A 10 -4.28 -19.47 -0.95
CA GLN A 10 -3.82 -20.84 -1.15
C GLN A 10 -4.39 -21.43 -2.45
N ASP A 11 -5.68 -21.23 -2.69
CA ASP A 11 -6.36 -21.63 -3.93
C ASP A 11 -5.74 -21.00 -5.19
N ILE A 12 -5.33 -19.73 -5.12
CA ILE A 12 -4.64 -19.05 -6.22
C ILE A 12 -3.25 -19.66 -6.45
N CYS A 13 -2.48 -19.89 -5.37
CA CYS A 13 -1.16 -20.50 -5.46
C CYS A 13 -1.23 -21.89 -6.08
N ASP A 14 -2.14 -22.74 -5.60
CA ASP A 14 -2.29 -24.12 -6.04
C ASP A 14 -2.66 -24.17 -7.53
N LYS A 15 -3.62 -23.35 -7.96
CA LYS A 15 -4.00 -23.25 -9.38
C LYS A 15 -2.89 -22.75 -10.29
N LEU A 16 -2.06 -21.82 -9.82
CA LEU A 16 -0.92 -21.32 -10.60
C LEU A 16 0.16 -22.39 -10.73
N LEU A 17 0.44 -23.12 -9.66
CA LEU A 17 1.44 -24.18 -9.64
C LEU A 17 1.01 -25.38 -10.48
N GLU A 18 -0.27 -25.79 -10.43
CA GLU A 18 -0.82 -26.84 -11.30
C GLU A 18 -0.65 -26.48 -12.78
N ARG A 19 -1.05 -25.27 -13.18
CA ARG A 19 -0.91 -24.83 -14.58
C ARG A 19 0.54 -24.73 -15.05
N PHE A 20 1.44 -24.38 -14.14
CA PHE A 20 2.87 -24.35 -14.43
C PHE A 20 3.42 -25.78 -14.59
N ALA A 21 3.04 -26.71 -13.72
CA ALA A 21 3.42 -28.13 -13.80
C ALA A 21 2.88 -28.80 -15.08
N ASP A 22 1.66 -28.45 -15.50
CA ASP A 22 1.04 -28.94 -16.73
C ASP A 22 1.67 -28.33 -18.00
N GLY A 23 2.62 -27.42 -17.87
CA GLY A 23 3.26 -26.75 -19.02
C GLY A 23 2.37 -25.75 -19.76
N GLN A 24 1.21 -25.40 -19.20
CA GLN A 24 0.31 -24.41 -19.79
C GLN A 24 0.85 -22.98 -19.65
N ILE A 25 1.68 -22.74 -18.65
CA ILE A 25 2.29 -21.45 -18.33
C ILE A 25 3.81 -21.65 -18.26
N GLY A 26 4.55 -20.87 -19.04
CA GLY A 26 6.02 -20.94 -19.04
C GLY A 26 6.69 -20.07 -17.99
N GLU A 27 6.08 -18.95 -17.65
CA GLU A 27 6.64 -17.98 -16.71
C GLU A 27 5.53 -17.34 -15.87
N ILE A 28 5.83 -17.07 -14.59
CA ILE A 28 4.92 -16.38 -13.67
C ILE A 28 5.64 -15.16 -13.10
N TYR A 29 5.00 -14.01 -13.24
CA TYR A 29 5.47 -12.73 -12.70
C TYR A 29 4.48 -12.21 -11.66
N LEU A 30 5.00 -11.60 -10.60
CA LEU A 30 4.23 -10.93 -9.57
C LEU A 30 4.52 -9.44 -9.61
N ALA A 31 3.49 -8.65 -9.95
CA ALA A 31 3.52 -7.20 -9.88
C ALA A 31 2.81 -6.74 -8.62
N TYR A 32 3.47 -5.94 -7.79
CA TYR A 32 2.92 -5.44 -6.55
C TYR A 32 3.54 -4.10 -6.16
N THR A 33 2.94 -3.41 -5.19
CA THR A 33 3.48 -2.18 -4.64
C THR A 33 4.25 -2.46 -3.36
N SER A 34 5.56 -2.26 -3.40
CA SER A 34 6.43 -2.41 -2.23
C SER A 34 6.30 -1.22 -1.30
N PHE A 35 6.12 -1.49 -0.03
CA PHE A 35 6.01 -0.50 1.03
C PHE A 35 7.37 -0.17 1.62
N LYS A 36 7.89 1.02 1.36
CA LYS A 36 9.10 1.52 2.03
C LYS A 36 8.78 2.36 3.27
N ASN A 37 7.85 3.27 3.13
CA ASN A 37 7.31 4.09 4.22
C ASN A 37 5.94 4.65 3.82
N THR A 38 5.30 5.42 4.69
CA THR A 38 3.96 5.97 4.46
C THR A 38 3.86 6.93 3.27
N VAL A 39 4.99 7.45 2.78
CA VAL A 39 5.05 8.43 1.68
C VAL A 39 5.56 7.80 0.38
N VAL A 40 6.45 6.81 0.48
CA VAL A 40 7.12 6.21 -0.68
C VAL A 40 6.61 4.81 -0.94
N HIS A 41 5.96 4.63 -2.07
CA HIS A 41 5.43 3.39 -2.58
C HIS A 41 6.05 3.12 -3.95
N GLU A 42 6.71 1.98 -4.11
CA GLU A 42 7.38 1.62 -5.37
C GLU A 42 6.70 0.41 -6.02
N PRO A 43 6.28 0.51 -7.27
CA PRO A 43 5.84 -0.67 -8.01
C PRO A 43 7.04 -1.58 -8.27
N LYS A 44 6.88 -2.87 -7.96
CA LYS A 44 7.86 -3.91 -8.21
C LYS A 44 7.27 -5.01 -9.05
N LEU A 45 8.11 -5.56 -9.93
CA LEU A 45 7.83 -6.75 -10.71
C LEU A 45 8.89 -7.79 -10.38
N ILE A 46 8.47 -8.94 -9.86
CA ILE A 46 9.36 -10.06 -9.59
C ILE A 46 8.94 -11.28 -10.37
N LYS A 47 9.92 -12.04 -10.86
CA LYS A 47 9.69 -13.32 -11.50
C LYS A 47 9.58 -14.39 -10.41
N LEU A 48 8.45 -15.09 -10.37
CA LEU A 48 8.20 -16.16 -9.41
C LEU A 48 8.72 -17.50 -9.91
N LEU A 49 8.40 -17.81 -11.17
CA LEU A 49 8.78 -19.08 -11.80
C LEU A 49 9.18 -18.83 -13.28
N PRO A 50 10.16 -19.58 -13.79
CA PRO A 50 11.09 -20.43 -13.07
C PRO A 50 11.97 -19.66 -12.08
N VAL A 51 12.36 -20.31 -10.99
CA VAL A 51 13.24 -19.68 -9.99
C VAL A 51 14.62 -19.48 -10.64
N SER A 52 15.01 -18.23 -10.88
CA SER A 52 16.37 -17.88 -11.26
C SER A 52 17.19 -17.71 -9.98
N VAL A 53 18.12 -18.60 -9.76
CA VAL A 53 19.13 -18.38 -8.72
C VAL A 53 20.15 -17.41 -9.29
N ASP A 54 20.11 -16.15 -8.82
CA ASP A 54 21.18 -15.20 -9.13
C ASP A 54 22.46 -15.69 -8.44
N THR A 55 23.28 -16.37 -9.22
CA THR A 55 24.57 -16.91 -8.78
C THR A 55 25.59 -15.83 -8.40
N GLU A 56 25.28 -14.55 -8.67
CA GLU A 56 26.15 -13.43 -8.31
C GLU A 56 26.17 -13.11 -6.81
N SER A 57 25.14 -13.50 -6.05
CA SER A 57 25.10 -13.28 -4.60
C SER A 57 25.69 -14.40 -3.76
N VAL A 58 26.05 -15.53 -4.37
CA VAL A 58 26.57 -16.73 -3.67
C VAL A 58 28.10 -16.83 -3.70
N SER A 59 28.79 -15.88 -4.35
CA SER A 59 30.26 -15.94 -4.53
C SER A 59 31.07 -15.35 -3.38
N ALA A 60 30.50 -15.04 -2.23
CA ALA A 60 31.24 -14.41 -1.11
C ALA A 60 31.64 -15.32 0.03
N ASP A 61 31.17 -16.58 0.13
CA ASP A 61 31.64 -17.51 1.18
C ASP A 61 31.86 -18.91 0.61
N LYS A 62 33.00 -19.11 -0.02
CA LYS A 62 33.56 -20.43 -0.28
C LYS A 62 34.48 -20.82 0.88
N GLU A 63 33.96 -20.97 2.08
CA GLU A 63 34.63 -21.74 3.11
C GLU A 63 33.55 -22.55 3.86
N ASP A 64 33.79 -23.90 3.89
CA ASP A 64 32.98 -24.93 4.56
C ASP A 64 31.60 -25.25 4.01
N THR A 65 31.54 -25.72 2.76
CA THR A 65 30.44 -26.58 2.35
C THR A 65 30.68 -27.99 2.85
N THR A 66 30.38 -28.25 4.12
CA THR A 66 30.04 -29.61 4.57
C THR A 66 28.83 -30.02 3.75
N PRO A 67 28.88 -31.19 3.03
CA PRO A 67 27.73 -31.64 2.26
C PRO A 67 26.57 -31.88 3.24
N MET A 68 25.54 -31.01 3.09
CA MET A 68 24.31 -31.12 3.87
C MET A 68 23.60 -32.39 3.41
N ASN A 69 23.48 -33.37 4.27
CA ASN A 69 22.67 -34.56 4.00
C ASN A 69 21.21 -34.13 3.97
N TYR A 70 20.61 -34.14 2.77
CA TYR A 70 19.17 -33.90 2.60
C TYR A 70 18.44 -35.24 2.83
N GLU A 71 17.56 -35.30 3.84
CA GLU A 71 16.54 -36.32 3.99
C GLU A 71 15.17 -35.63 3.85
N PRO A 72 14.40 -35.90 2.86
CA PRO A 72 14.51 -36.83 1.70
C PRO A 72 15.45 -36.33 0.58
N ALA A 73 15.59 -37.13 -0.49
CA ALA A 73 16.47 -36.81 -1.62
C ALA A 73 16.29 -35.36 -2.13
N GLU A 74 17.37 -34.73 -2.63
CA GLU A 74 17.45 -33.31 -2.97
C GLU A 74 16.28 -32.83 -3.87
N ASP A 75 15.90 -33.61 -4.87
CA ASP A 75 14.78 -33.34 -5.77
C ASP A 75 13.42 -33.37 -5.06
N GLU A 76 13.24 -34.26 -4.10
CA GLU A 76 12.00 -34.41 -3.35
C GLU A 76 11.83 -33.27 -2.33
N ALA A 77 12.93 -32.83 -1.72
CA ALA A 77 12.97 -31.67 -0.84
C ALA A 77 12.65 -30.37 -1.61
N LEU A 78 13.21 -30.18 -2.79
CA LEU A 78 12.94 -29.03 -3.66
C LEU A 78 11.47 -28.96 -4.08
N ASN A 79 10.88 -30.08 -4.48
CA ASN A 79 9.48 -30.17 -4.86
C ASN A 79 8.50 -29.79 -3.71
N LEU A 80 8.91 -29.96 -2.45
CA LEU A 80 8.14 -29.55 -1.29
C LEU A 80 8.37 -28.08 -0.91
N ILE A 81 9.56 -27.54 -1.15
CA ILE A 81 9.95 -26.20 -0.73
C ILE A 81 9.47 -25.14 -1.74
N ILE A 82 9.60 -25.39 -3.04
CA ILE A 82 9.26 -24.42 -4.11
C ILE A 82 7.82 -23.93 -4.00
N PRO A 83 6.78 -24.77 -3.84
CA PRO A 83 5.41 -24.30 -3.68
C PRO A 83 5.22 -23.40 -2.46
N LYS A 84 5.83 -23.77 -1.33
CA LYS A 84 5.76 -22.98 -0.09
C LYS A 84 6.46 -21.62 -0.25
N TYR A 85 7.59 -21.60 -0.93
CA TYR A 85 8.33 -20.38 -1.23
C TYR A 85 7.51 -19.43 -2.10
N VAL A 86 6.93 -19.91 -3.20
CA VAL A 86 6.06 -19.11 -4.09
C VAL A 86 4.86 -18.55 -3.32
N CYS A 87 4.17 -19.38 -2.54
CA CYS A 87 3.04 -18.94 -1.72
C CYS A 87 3.47 -17.89 -0.68
N SER A 88 4.66 -18.00 -0.11
CA SER A 88 5.21 -17.04 0.83
C SER A 88 5.49 -15.69 0.17
N LEU A 89 6.06 -15.69 -1.05
CA LEU A 89 6.30 -14.47 -1.82
C LEU A 89 5.01 -13.75 -2.19
N ILE A 90 4.00 -14.49 -2.64
CA ILE A 90 2.68 -13.92 -2.96
C ILE A 90 2.05 -13.30 -1.70
N TYR A 91 2.18 -13.96 -0.56
CA TYR A 91 1.66 -13.44 0.71
C TYR A 91 2.38 -12.17 1.15
N GLY A 92 3.71 -12.16 1.08
CA GLY A 92 4.51 -10.97 1.39
C GLY A 92 4.10 -9.78 0.53
N ALA A 93 3.98 -9.99 -0.78
CA ALA A 93 3.54 -8.96 -1.71
C ALA A 93 2.12 -8.43 -1.44
N LEU A 94 1.19 -9.31 -1.05
CA LEU A 94 -0.17 -8.90 -0.68
C LEU A 94 -0.16 -8.02 0.58
N ILE A 95 0.61 -8.39 1.60
CA ILE A 95 0.74 -7.59 2.83
C ILE A 95 1.37 -6.24 2.53
N GLU A 96 2.44 -6.19 1.73
CA GLU A 96 3.07 -4.93 1.33
C GLU A 96 2.11 -4.05 0.54
N ALA A 97 1.34 -4.61 -0.38
CA ALA A 97 0.34 -3.87 -1.15
C ALA A 97 -0.76 -3.27 -0.26
N VAL A 98 -1.28 -4.04 0.71
CA VAL A 98 -2.27 -3.55 1.68
C VAL A 98 -1.69 -2.48 2.58
N ALA A 99 -0.45 -2.64 3.05
CA ALA A 99 0.24 -1.63 3.84
C ALA A 99 0.44 -0.33 3.06
N SER A 100 0.83 -0.43 1.78
CA SER A 100 0.96 0.71 0.86
C SER A 100 -0.37 1.43 0.65
N GLU A 101 -1.46 0.70 0.41
CA GLU A 101 -2.79 1.26 0.25
C GLU A 101 -3.23 2.02 1.51
N ASN A 102 -3.05 1.42 2.68
CA ASN A 102 -3.43 2.06 3.94
C ASN A 102 -2.55 3.28 4.25
N GLY A 103 -1.25 3.23 3.94
CA GLY A 103 -0.35 4.38 4.08
C GLY A 103 -0.75 5.53 3.18
N ALA A 104 -1.03 5.26 1.91
CA ALA A 104 -1.50 6.28 0.96
C ALA A 104 -2.85 6.88 1.36
N ARG A 105 -3.77 6.05 1.85
CA ARG A 105 -5.07 6.51 2.36
C ARG A 105 -4.91 7.41 3.58
N MET A 106 -4.04 7.04 4.52
CA MET A 106 -3.76 7.86 5.70
C MET A 106 -3.20 9.23 5.30
N GLN A 107 -2.23 9.28 4.39
CA GLN A 107 -1.65 10.51 3.86
C GLN A 107 -2.70 11.39 3.17
N ALA A 108 -3.55 10.78 2.35
CA ALA A 108 -4.62 11.51 1.65
C ALA A 108 -5.65 12.11 2.63
N MET A 109 -6.01 11.37 3.68
CA MET A 109 -6.93 11.86 4.72
C MET A 109 -6.32 12.97 5.57
N ASP A 110 -5.03 12.87 5.90
CA ASP A 110 -4.31 13.90 6.64
C ASP A 110 -4.25 15.21 5.86
N ASN A 111 -3.91 15.14 4.57
CA ASN A 111 -3.94 16.29 3.68
C ASN A 111 -5.36 16.87 3.54
N ALA A 112 -6.38 16.03 3.42
CA ALA A 112 -7.77 16.48 3.33
C ALA A 112 -8.22 17.20 4.60
N THR A 113 -7.83 16.70 5.78
CA THR A 113 -8.13 17.31 7.08
C THR A 113 -7.45 18.67 7.18
N SER A 114 -6.17 18.77 6.86
CA SER A 114 -5.43 20.03 6.86
C SER A 114 -6.06 21.07 5.94
N ASN A 115 -6.45 20.68 4.73
CA ASN A 115 -7.13 21.56 3.80
C ASN A 115 -8.51 22.01 4.33
N ALA A 116 -9.25 21.12 4.99
CA ALA A 116 -10.54 21.45 5.60
C ALA A 116 -10.37 22.48 6.74
N ASP A 117 -9.37 22.33 7.58
CA ASP A 117 -9.06 23.26 8.67
C ASP A 117 -8.70 24.66 8.12
N GLU A 118 -7.92 24.72 7.05
CA GLU A 118 -7.59 25.98 6.37
C GLU A 118 -8.86 26.65 5.79
N MET A 119 -9.72 25.87 5.13
CA MET A 119 -11.00 26.38 4.61
C MET A 119 -11.92 26.89 5.71
N ILE A 120 -12.01 26.21 6.85
CA ILE A 120 -12.81 26.65 8.03
C ILE A 120 -12.26 27.97 8.55
N SER A 121 -10.95 28.11 8.66
CA SER A 121 -10.31 29.34 9.10
C SER A 121 -10.62 30.51 8.18
N ASP A 122 -10.47 30.32 6.85
CA ASP A 122 -10.78 31.36 5.85
C ASP A 122 -12.26 31.75 5.86
N LEU A 123 -13.15 30.77 5.93
CA LEU A 123 -14.59 31.03 6.03
C LEU A 123 -14.95 31.77 7.33
N SER A 124 -14.32 31.44 8.45
CA SER A 124 -14.51 32.14 9.73
C SER A 124 -14.10 33.60 9.64
N LEU A 125 -12.98 33.89 8.99
CA LEU A 125 -12.55 35.28 8.73
C LEU A 125 -13.54 36.03 7.84
N LYS A 126 -13.99 35.43 6.76
CA LYS A 126 -14.98 36.02 5.85
C LYS A 126 -16.29 36.25 6.55
N TYR A 127 -16.77 35.31 7.35
CA TYR A 127 -17.97 35.46 8.15
C TYR A 127 -17.88 36.63 9.15
N ASN A 128 -16.76 36.71 9.89
CA ASN A 128 -16.57 37.78 10.85
C ASN A 128 -16.51 39.16 10.19
N ARG A 129 -15.85 39.27 9.00
CA ARG A 129 -15.84 40.53 8.20
C ARG A 129 -17.22 40.90 7.73
N ALA A 130 -17.98 39.95 7.19
CA ALA A 130 -19.34 40.18 6.72
C ALA A 130 -20.27 40.62 7.87
N ARG A 131 -20.15 39.94 9.03
CA ARG A 131 -20.91 40.28 10.23
C ARG A 131 -20.59 41.73 10.69
N GLN A 132 -19.31 42.11 10.79
CA GLN A 132 -18.90 43.47 11.13
C GLN A 132 -19.41 44.52 10.13
N ALA A 133 -19.36 44.21 8.85
CA ALA A 133 -19.90 45.12 7.80
C ALA A 133 -21.41 45.30 7.96
N SER A 134 -22.17 44.21 8.20
CA SER A 134 -23.62 44.28 8.45
C SER A 134 -23.95 45.13 9.67
N ILE A 135 -23.28 44.86 10.81
CA ILE A 135 -23.48 45.65 12.03
C ILE A 135 -23.15 47.13 11.80
N THR A 136 -22.05 47.44 11.12
CA THR A 136 -21.65 48.80 10.83
C THR A 136 -22.69 49.48 9.93
N GLN A 137 -23.23 48.81 8.93
CA GLN A 137 -24.29 49.31 8.06
C GLN A 137 -25.56 49.59 8.89
N GLU A 138 -26.04 48.68 9.69
CA GLU A 138 -27.20 48.86 10.55
C GLU A 138 -27.04 50.06 11.51
N LEU A 139 -25.86 50.17 12.15
CA LEU A 139 -25.55 51.35 12.99
C LEU A 139 -25.57 52.66 12.24
N THR A 140 -25.02 52.67 11.02
CA THR A 140 -25.01 53.86 10.17
C THR A 140 -26.43 54.27 9.76
N GLU A 141 -27.27 53.30 9.43
CA GLU A 141 -28.68 53.52 9.08
C GLU A 141 -29.48 54.08 10.24
N ILE A 142 -29.27 53.53 11.48
CA ILE A 142 -29.90 54.03 12.71
C ILE A 142 -29.46 55.47 12.98
N ILE A 143 -28.18 55.79 12.90
CA ILE A 143 -27.64 57.12 13.13
C ILE A 143 -28.18 58.11 12.12
N ALA A 144 -28.21 57.73 10.82
CA ALA A 144 -28.76 58.58 9.74
C ALA A 144 -30.25 58.83 9.94
N GLY A 145 -31.02 57.80 10.34
CA GLY A 145 -32.43 57.95 10.70
C GLY A 145 -32.67 58.86 11.92
N ALA A 146 -31.87 58.72 12.95
CA ALA A 146 -31.96 59.60 14.14
C ALA A 146 -31.65 61.08 13.80
N ASN A 147 -30.62 61.32 12.97
CA ASN A 147 -30.28 62.67 12.52
C ASN A 147 -31.31 63.28 11.56
N ALA A 148 -32.14 62.51 10.91
CA ALA A 148 -33.21 62.99 10.02
C ALA A 148 -34.49 63.40 10.78
N ILE A 149 -34.64 63.00 12.04
CA ILE A 149 -35.82 63.23 12.87
C ILE A 149 -35.57 64.39 13.90
N GLY A 150 -34.31 64.75 14.15
CA GLY A 150 -33.91 65.85 15.00
C GLY A 150 -33.56 67.08 14.23
#